data_8ec2cfe7c098e005828bde43689c238d
#
_entry.id   8ec2cfe7c098e005828bde43689c238d
#
_cell.length_a   1.000
_cell.length_b   1.000
_cell.length_c   1.000
_cell.angle_alpha   90.00
_cell.angle_beta   90.00
_cell.angle_gamma   90.00
#
_symmetry.space_group_name_H-M   'P 1'
#
loop_
_entity.id
_entity.type
_entity.pdbx_description
1 polymer ?
#
loop_
_entity_poly.entity_id
_entity_poly.type
_entity_poly.pdbx_seq_one_letter_code
_entity_poly.pdbx_strand_id
1 'polypeptide(L)'
;MGITIDSSGVKPCAVIEGELSIMTVAQEQDSLLGLLNYPSVVVSLDAITLLDGCGAQLLSLLQQEATSLGKSMTYALDPDSLAAETFRAMGLWAHLTIEGCYGHQ
;
A
#
# COMPACT_ATOMS: atom_id res chain seq x y z
N MET A 1 9.68 -3.95 9.12
CA MET A 1 8.98 -3.03 8.20
C MET A 1 8.98 -1.64 8.81
N GLY A 2 9.02 -0.62 7.99
CA GLY A 2 8.92 0.76 8.44
C GLY A 2 7.92 1.51 7.59
N ILE A 3 7.24 2.47 8.20
CA ILE A 3 6.32 3.36 7.50
C ILE A 3 6.75 4.79 7.79
N THR A 4 7.05 5.53 6.73
CA THR A 4 7.42 6.93 6.81
C THR A 4 6.34 7.75 6.12
N ILE A 5 5.88 8.82 6.77
CA ILE A 5 4.82 9.66 6.21
C ILE A 5 5.38 11.05 5.99
N ASP A 6 5.19 11.55 4.78
CA ASP A 6 5.56 12.91 4.40
C ASP A 6 4.29 13.67 4.02
N SER A 7 3.95 14.67 4.82
CA SER A 7 2.75 15.48 4.60
C SER A 7 3.09 16.88 4.15
N SER A 8 4.30 17.12 3.69
CA SER A 8 4.73 18.46 3.28
C SER A 8 4.14 18.89 1.94
N GLY A 9 3.64 17.95 1.14
CA GLY A 9 3.05 18.28 -0.15
C GLY A 9 1.54 18.49 -0.06
N VAL A 10 0.91 18.54 -1.22
CA VAL A 10 -0.54 18.74 -1.33
C VAL A 10 -1.28 17.54 -0.72
N LYS A 11 -0.73 16.36 -0.90
CA LYS A 11 -1.34 15.11 -0.44
C LYS A 11 -0.30 14.33 0.35
N PRO A 12 -0.64 13.81 1.53
CA PRO A 12 0.30 13.00 2.29
C PRO A 12 0.76 11.77 1.48
N CYS A 13 2.04 11.48 1.58
CA CYS A 13 2.64 10.30 0.96
C CYS A 13 3.23 9.44 2.06
N ALA A 14 2.92 8.15 2.04
CA ALA A 14 3.49 7.19 2.96
C ALA A 14 4.38 6.24 2.17
N VAL A 15 5.49 5.85 2.76
CA VAL A 15 6.40 4.86 2.18
C VAL A 15 6.45 3.67 3.12
N ILE A 16 6.10 2.50 2.60
CA ILE A 16 6.23 1.25 3.34
C ILE A 16 7.48 0.56 2.85
N GLU A 17 8.39 0.24 3.76
CA GLU A 17 9.64 -0.39 3.39
C GLU A 17 9.91 -1.64 4.23
N GLY A 18 10.66 -2.57 3.66
CA GLY A 18 11.01 -3.80 4.32
C GLY A 18 10.06 -4.94 4.03
N GLU A 19 9.91 -5.84 4.99
CA GLU A 19 9.12 -7.04 4.83
C GLU A 19 7.69 -6.84 5.34
N LEU A 20 6.72 -7.23 4.52
CA LEU A 20 5.32 -7.31 4.95
C LEU A 20 4.83 -8.71 4.65
N SER A 21 4.78 -9.55 5.67
CA SER A 21 4.49 -10.96 5.53
C SER A 21 3.72 -11.45 6.75
N ILE A 22 3.33 -12.73 6.73
CA ILE A 22 2.65 -13.32 7.86
C ILE A 22 3.49 -13.21 9.15
N MET A 23 4.81 -13.10 9.01
CA MET A 23 5.70 -12.97 10.17
C MET A 23 5.67 -11.58 10.80
N THR A 24 5.31 -10.55 10.03
CA THR A 24 5.37 -9.16 10.49
C THR A 24 4.01 -8.48 10.54
N VAL A 25 3.01 -9.01 9.86
CA VAL A 25 1.73 -8.33 9.66
C VAL A 25 1.04 -8.03 11.00
N ALA A 26 1.11 -8.93 11.96
CA ALA A 26 0.45 -8.72 13.24
C ALA A 26 1.09 -7.56 14.01
N GLN A 27 2.39 -7.39 13.88
CA GLN A 27 3.11 -6.31 14.55
C GLN A 27 2.87 -4.96 13.90
N GLU A 28 2.64 -4.96 12.58
CA GLU A 28 2.54 -3.72 11.82
C GLU A 28 1.11 -3.30 11.53
N GLN A 29 0.15 -4.11 11.93
CA GLN A 29 -1.25 -3.87 11.61
C GLN A 29 -1.73 -2.50 12.09
N ASP A 30 -1.38 -2.13 13.31
CA ASP A 30 -1.82 -0.85 13.87
C ASP A 30 -1.23 0.32 13.10
N SER A 31 0.02 0.22 12.69
CA SER A 31 0.66 1.26 11.89
C SER A 31 -0.02 1.42 10.54
N LEU A 32 -0.37 0.30 9.92
CA LEU A 32 -1.05 0.32 8.62
C LEU A 32 -2.46 0.89 8.77
N LEU A 33 -3.19 0.50 9.81
CA LEU A 33 -4.52 1.04 10.05
C LEU A 33 -4.47 2.53 10.33
N GLY A 34 -3.36 3.03 10.87
CA GLY A 34 -3.17 4.46 11.09
C GLY A 34 -3.24 5.28 9.80
N LEU A 35 -2.97 4.67 8.65
CA LEU A 35 -3.09 5.36 7.38
C LEU A 35 -4.54 5.75 7.07
N LEU A 36 -5.51 5.09 7.68
CA LEU A 36 -6.92 5.42 7.51
C LEU A 36 -7.31 6.73 8.17
N ASN A 37 -6.43 7.32 8.98
CA ASN A 37 -6.69 8.63 9.60
C ASN A 37 -6.59 9.76 8.59
N TYR A 38 -6.01 9.52 7.43
CA TYR A 38 -5.88 10.55 6.40
C TYR A 38 -7.05 10.46 5.43
N PRO A 39 -7.69 11.60 5.10
CA PRO A 39 -8.78 11.59 4.11
C PRO A 39 -8.28 11.18 2.73
N SER A 40 -7.01 11.45 2.42
CA SER A 40 -6.42 11.09 1.14
C SER A 40 -4.93 10.84 1.36
N VAL A 41 -4.43 9.72 0.88
CA VAL A 41 -3.01 9.38 1.04
C VAL A 41 -2.55 8.52 -0.14
N VAL A 42 -1.33 8.77 -0.59
CA VAL A 42 -0.65 7.93 -1.58
C VAL A 42 0.38 7.09 -0.83
N VAL A 43 0.34 5.78 -1.03
CA VAL A 43 1.22 4.85 -0.32
C VAL A 43 2.17 4.22 -1.32
N SER A 44 3.46 4.48 -1.18
CA SER A 44 4.48 3.88 -2.04
C SER A 44 4.84 2.49 -1.55
N LEU A 45 4.86 1.53 -2.46
CA LEU A 45 5.18 0.13 -2.16
C LEU A 45 6.50 -0.33 -2.79
N ASP A 46 7.22 0.58 -3.43
CA ASP A 46 8.45 0.21 -4.15
C ASP A 46 9.59 -0.21 -3.23
N ALA A 47 9.55 0.22 -1.99
CA ALA A 47 10.60 -0.11 -1.02
C ALA A 47 10.33 -1.41 -0.26
N ILE A 48 9.26 -2.10 -0.56
CA ILE A 48 8.97 -3.40 0.03
C ILE A 48 9.95 -4.42 -0.52
N THR A 49 10.62 -5.15 0.37
CA THR A 49 11.63 -6.14 -0.01
C THR A 49 11.08 -7.56 0.01
N LEU A 50 9.98 -7.79 0.72
CA LEU A 50 9.31 -9.08 0.74
C LEU A 50 7.83 -8.85 1.00
N LEU A 51 7.00 -9.45 0.16
CA LEU A 51 5.55 -9.35 0.29
C LEU A 51 4.96 -10.71 -0.01
N ASP A 52 4.35 -11.34 0.99
CA ASP A 52 3.68 -12.63 0.80
C ASP A 52 2.16 -12.43 0.63
N GLY A 53 1.45 -13.53 0.51
CA GLY A 53 0.01 -13.49 0.32
C GLY A 53 -0.75 -12.79 1.44
N CYS A 54 -0.30 -12.98 2.69
CA CYS A 54 -0.94 -12.33 3.83
C CYS A 54 -0.76 -10.82 3.77
N GLY A 55 0.45 -10.36 3.46
CA GLY A 55 0.73 -8.93 3.34
C GLY A 55 -0.03 -8.29 2.19
N ALA A 56 -0.03 -8.96 1.03
CA ALA A 56 -0.75 -8.44 -0.13
C ALA A 56 -2.24 -8.34 0.13
N GLN A 57 -2.82 -9.34 0.78
CA GLN A 57 -4.23 -9.33 1.08
C GLN A 57 -4.57 -8.23 2.09
N LEU A 58 -3.73 -8.02 3.08
CA LEU A 58 -3.93 -6.95 4.04
C LEU A 58 -3.93 -5.59 3.35
N LEU A 59 -3.02 -5.36 2.42
CA LEU A 59 -2.98 -4.09 1.67
C LEU A 59 -4.24 -3.90 0.84
N SER A 60 -4.74 -4.97 0.22
CA SER A 60 -5.98 -4.90 -0.55
C SER A 60 -7.17 -4.57 0.35
N LEU A 61 -7.26 -5.22 1.49
CA LEU A 61 -8.34 -4.97 2.44
C LEU A 61 -8.27 -3.56 3.03
N LEU A 62 -7.07 -3.06 3.27
CA LEU A 62 -6.87 -1.72 3.79
C LEU A 62 -7.41 -0.67 2.82
N GLN A 63 -7.16 -0.85 1.53
CA GLN A 63 -7.67 0.05 0.51
C GLN A 63 -9.20 -0.02 0.40
N GLN A 64 -9.76 -1.22 0.52
CA GLN A 64 -11.21 -1.40 0.52
C GLN A 64 -11.84 -0.70 1.74
N GLU A 65 -11.21 -0.79 2.89
CA GLU A 65 -11.70 -0.13 4.07
C GLU A 65 -11.68 1.38 3.92
N ALA A 66 -10.61 1.92 3.34
CA ALA A 66 -10.53 3.36 3.07
C ALA A 66 -11.69 3.81 2.20
N THR A 67 -11.97 3.09 1.12
CA THR A 67 -13.08 3.40 0.24
C THR A 67 -14.42 3.35 0.98
N SER A 68 -14.59 2.35 1.82
CA SER A 68 -15.79 2.20 2.62
C SER A 68 -16.01 3.37 3.57
N LEU A 69 -14.93 3.98 4.05
CA LEU A 69 -14.98 5.14 4.93
C LEU A 69 -15.04 6.47 4.16
N GLY A 70 -15.17 6.43 2.86
CA GLY A 70 -15.21 7.63 2.04
C GLY A 70 -13.86 8.30 1.86
N LYS A 71 -12.79 7.57 2.06
CA LYS A 71 -11.43 8.10 1.96
C LYS A 71 -10.77 7.61 0.68
N SER A 72 -9.69 8.28 0.30
CA SER A 72 -8.93 7.94 -0.91
C SER A 72 -7.56 7.43 -0.50
N MET A 73 -7.31 6.15 -0.76
CA MET A 73 -5.99 5.57 -0.56
C MET A 73 -5.56 4.92 -1.86
N THR A 74 -4.48 5.43 -2.45
CA THR A 74 -3.94 4.87 -3.68
C THR A 74 -2.55 4.33 -3.43
N TYR A 75 -2.19 3.27 -4.15
CA TYR A 75 -0.87 2.69 -4.05
C TYR A 75 -0.03 3.12 -5.24
N ALA A 76 1.18 3.57 -4.95
CA ALA A 76 2.15 3.98 -5.95
C ALA A 76 3.24 2.92 -6.01
N LEU A 77 3.38 2.26 -7.16
CA LEU A 77 4.40 1.23 -7.33
C LEU A 77 4.71 1.05 -8.80
N ASP A 78 5.96 0.68 -9.06
CA ASP A 78 6.41 0.35 -10.40
C ASP A 78 5.77 -0.97 -10.83
N PRO A 79 5.26 -1.08 -12.07
CA PRO A 79 4.69 -2.34 -12.55
C PRO A 79 5.65 -3.52 -12.52
N ASP A 80 6.95 -3.25 -12.52
CA ASP A 80 7.99 -4.29 -12.45
C ASP A 80 8.46 -4.56 -11.03
N SER A 81 7.87 -3.90 -10.03
CA SER A 81 8.28 -4.06 -8.64
C SER A 81 7.89 -5.41 -8.09
N LEU A 82 8.52 -5.78 -6.98
CA LEU A 82 8.20 -7.01 -6.27
C LEU A 82 6.74 -7.02 -5.80
N ALA A 83 6.27 -5.88 -5.30
CA ALA A 83 4.89 -5.78 -4.84
C ALA A 83 3.90 -5.99 -5.99
N ALA A 84 4.18 -5.42 -7.15
CA ALA A 84 3.31 -5.59 -8.32
C ALA A 84 3.24 -7.05 -8.74
N GLU A 85 4.38 -7.74 -8.74
CA GLU A 85 4.40 -9.16 -9.07
C GLU A 85 3.54 -9.97 -8.12
N THR A 86 3.64 -9.69 -6.84
CA THR A 86 2.88 -10.42 -5.83
C THR A 86 1.38 -10.19 -6.02
N PHE A 87 0.96 -8.96 -6.24
CA PHE A 87 -0.46 -8.67 -6.46
C PHE A 87 -0.99 -9.38 -7.70
N ARG A 88 -0.20 -9.41 -8.78
CA ARG A 88 -0.63 -10.11 -10.00
C ARG A 88 -0.73 -11.60 -9.77
N ALA A 89 0.25 -12.17 -9.09
CA ALA A 89 0.25 -13.61 -8.81
C ALA A 89 -0.95 -14.05 -7.98
N MET A 90 -1.45 -13.15 -7.14
CA MET A 90 -2.62 -13.44 -6.30
C MET A 90 -3.94 -13.03 -6.93
N GLY A 91 -3.91 -12.47 -8.13
CA GLY A 91 -5.13 -12.00 -8.79
C GLY A 91 -5.71 -10.75 -8.17
N LEU A 92 -4.92 -10.00 -7.41
CA LEU A 92 -5.40 -8.80 -6.71
C LEU A 92 -5.15 -7.52 -7.51
N TRP A 93 -4.29 -7.57 -8.52
CA TRP A 93 -3.87 -6.37 -9.24
C TRP A 93 -5.04 -5.54 -9.76
N ALA A 94 -6.02 -6.20 -10.36
CA ALA A 94 -7.16 -5.52 -10.97
C ALA A 94 -8.09 -4.88 -9.95
N HIS A 95 -7.98 -5.24 -8.69
CA HIS A 95 -8.84 -4.72 -7.63
C HIS A 95 -8.20 -3.55 -6.88
N LEU A 96 -6.98 -3.17 -7.25
CA LEU A 96 -6.26 -2.10 -6.56
C LEU A 96 -6.43 -0.79 -7.30
N THR A 97 -6.47 0.28 -6.53
CA THR A 97 -6.41 1.63 -7.08
C THR A 97 -4.96 2.09 -7.07
N ILE A 98 -4.39 2.24 -8.26
CA ILE A 98 -2.99 2.58 -8.43
C ILE A 98 -2.88 4.07 -8.78
N GLU A 99 -1.87 4.73 -8.26
CA GLU A 99 -1.63 6.15 -8.57
C GLU A 99 -1.35 6.31 -10.05
N GLY A 100 -2.16 7.11 -10.72
CA GLY A 100 -2.16 7.20 -12.16
C GLY A 100 -0.89 7.75 -12.76
N CYS A 101 -0.14 8.53 -12.00
CA CYS A 101 1.08 9.13 -12.53
C CYS A 101 2.13 8.08 -12.90
N TYR A 102 1.98 6.88 -12.40
CA TYR A 102 2.88 5.79 -12.74
C TYR A 102 2.59 5.18 -14.09
N GLY A 103 1.37 5.27 -14.53
CA GLY A 103 0.97 4.58 -15.73
C GLY A 103 1.48 5.20 -17.00
N HIS A 104 1.94 6.40 -16.96
CA HIS A 104 2.27 7.13 -18.19
C HIS A 104 3.64 7.79 -18.15
N GLN A 105 4.43 7.48 -17.19
CA GLN A 105 5.75 8.10 -17.06
C GLN A 105 6.74 7.58 -18.08
#